data_03034abcace71825db8fbd9095ca4545
#
_entry.id   03034abcace71825db8fbd9095ca4545
#
_cell.length_a   1.000
_cell.length_b   1.000
_cell.length_c   1.000
_cell.angle_alpha   90.00
_cell.angle_beta   90.00
_cell.angle_gamma   90.00
#
_symmetry.space_group_name_H-M   'P 1'
#
loop_
_entity.id
_entity.type
_entity.pdbx_description
1 polymer ?
#
loop_
_entity_poly.entity_id
_entity_poly.type
_entity_poly.pdbx_seq_one_letter_code
_entity_poly.pdbx_strand_id
1 'polypeptide(L)'
;MDADLKSIAAARRCADTAFEAYRQFLGTDPSKIDAIVDAMANAIEPEVNRIVELAVAETGYGNAKDKRIKDMFNAVSVADYLRDVTTLGMLWKDDATKVAAFGEPMGLVAALIPVTNPTSTIIYKVLSAVKAGNAIVCAPHPRALRCGLEVTRLLANVAEQMGAPKGLIQCLEHVTIQGTAELMSHKRTSVVMATGGPAMVKAAYSSGKPTLAVGAGNVPCYVNKSKANDIAEVAEQIVVSKSFDYGTACVSEQAVVVDKEIARELRNELKLKGAYFCTSAESDRLAKVIFLGKQRMNPDRVGQSPEVLAGLAQFSIPPKTRILVSEETEIGWHRPLSAEKLNPVLAFYVANDEGHALELANNIAKFEGWGHSSVVH
;
A
#
# COMPACT_ATOMS: atom_id res chain seq x y z
N MET A 1 -21.11 -16.26 21.64
CA MET A 1 -19.80 -16.80 21.22
C MET A 1 -18.84 -15.64 21.19
N ASP A 2 -17.67 -15.78 21.79
CA ASP A 2 -16.60 -14.78 21.80
C ASP A 2 -16.23 -14.37 20.37
N ALA A 3 -15.87 -13.10 20.17
CA ALA A 3 -15.51 -12.55 18.87
C ALA A 3 -14.32 -13.26 18.24
N ASP A 4 -13.32 -13.61 19.05
CA ASP A 4 -12.14 -14.34 18.60
C ASP A 4 -12.47 -15.76 18.14
N LEU A 5 -13.31 -16.48 18.88
CA LEU A 5 -13.76 -17.81 18.49
C LEU A 5 -14.57 -17.79 17.18
N LYS A 6 -15.40 -16.76 16.97
CA LYS A 6 -16.11 -16.57 15.69
C LYS A 6 -15.14 -16.32 14.53
N SER A 7 -14.14 -15.46 14.74
CA SER A 7 -13.13 -15.13 13.76
C SER A 7 -12.26 -16.35 13.41
N ILE A 8 -11.81 -17.11 14.40
CA ILE A 8 -11.04 -18.35 14.19
C ILE A 8 -11.86 -19.36 13.39
N ALA A 9 -13.13 -19.58 13.78
CA ALA A 9 -14.01 -20.48 13.06
C ALA A 9 -14.27 -20.02 11.61
N ALA A 10 -14.42 -18.72 11.37
CA ALA A 10 -14.56 -18.17 10.03
C ALA A 10 -13.28 -18.37 9.20
N ALA A 11 -12.10 -18.12 9.77
CA ALA A 11 -10.81 -18.34 9.12
C ALA A 11 -10.64 -19.80 8.66
N ARG A 12 -10.94 -20.76 9.54
CA ARG A 12 -10.89 -22.20 9.21
C ARG A 12 -11.83 -22.56 8.07
N ARG A 13 -13.11 -22.13 8.15
CA ARG A 13 -14.09 -22.41 7.07
C ARG A 13 -13.66 -21.80 5.75
N CYS A 14 -13.23 -20.55 5.73
CA CYS A 14 -12.76 -19.89 4.49
C CYS A 14 -11.54 -20.62 3.92
N ALA A 15 -10.58 -20.99 4.76
CA ALA A 15 -9.39 -21.71 4.33
C ALA A 15 -9.71 -23.11 3.76
N ASP A 16 -10.57 -23.86 4.41
CA ASP A 16 -10.96 -25.18 3.92
C ASP A 16 -11.78 -25.07 2.61
N THR A 17 -12.75 -24.15 2.53
CA THR A 17 -13.57 -23.94 1.32
C THR A 17 -12.69 -23.46 0.14
N ALA A 18 -11.80 -22.50 0.37
CA ALA A 18 -10.91 -21.98 -0.69
C ALA A 18 -9.91 -23.05 -1.16
N PHE A 19 -9.43 -23.90 -0.26
CA PHE A 19 -8.54 -24.98 -0.64
C PHE A 19 -9.26 -26.05 -1.49
N GLU A 20 -10.50 -26.41 -1.18
CA GLU A 20 -11.28 -27.35 -2.01
C GLU A 20 -11.60 -26.73 -3.40
N ALA A 21 -11.89 -25.43 -3.46
CA ALA A 21 -12.05 -24.72 -4.73
C ALA A 21 -10.73 -24.68 -5.53
N TYR A 22 -9.59 -24.46 -4.84
CA TYR A 22 -8.27 -24.55 -5.47
C TYR A 22 -8.03 -25.93 -6.12
N ARG A 23 -8.37 -27.02 -5.43
CA ARG A 23 -8.21 -28.36 -6.00
C ARG A 23 -9.03 -28.59 -7.27
N GLN A 24 -10.21 -27.96 -7.37
CA GLN A 24 -11.03 -27.98 -8.57
C GLN A 24 -10.48 -27.08 -9.67
N PHE A 25 -9.73 -26.04 -9.30
CA PHE A 25 -9.13 -25.09 -10.23
C PHE A 25 -7.80 -25.58 -10.82
N LEU A 26 -7.16 -26.55 -10.16
CA LEU A 26 -5.93 -27.17 -10.67
C LEU A 26 -6.13 -27.75 -12.08
N GLY A 27 -5.15 -27.48 -12.96
CA GLY A 27 -5.19 -27.93 -14.35
C GLY A 27 -6.13 -27.13 -15.25
N THR A 28 -6.71 -26.02 -14.75
CA THR A 28 -7.45 -25.07 -15.60
C THR A 28 -6.51 -24.50 -16.65
N ASP A 29 -6.97 -24.45 -17.89
CA ASP A 29 -6.21 -23.91 -19.00
C ASP A 29 -5.80 -22.44 -18.72
N PRO A 30 -4.52 -22.06 -18.94
CA PRO A 30 -4.06 -20.69 -18.71
C PRO A 30 -4.89 -19.63 -19.43
N SER A 31 -5.36 -19.89 -20.65
CA SER A 31 -6.21 -18.94 -21.40
C SER A 31 -7.56 -18.70 -20.73
N LYS A 32 -8.12 -19.73 -20.08
CA LYS A 32 -9.34 -19.58 -19.28
C LYS A 32 -9.08 -18.78 -18.01
N ILE A 33 -7.94 -18.98 -17.36
CA ILE A 33 -7.52 -18.18 -16.20
C ILE A 33 -7.38 -16.71 -16.61
N ASP A 34 -6.77 -16.43 -17.74
CA ASP A 34 -6.62 -15.07 -18.28
C ASP A 34 -7.98 -14.43 -18.55
N ALA A 35 -8.92 -15.16 -19.16
CA ALA A 35 -10.27 -14.67 -19.36
C ALA A 35 -11.02 -14.36 -18.05
N ILE A 36 -10.80 -15.16 -16.98
CA ILE A 36 -11.34 -14.89 -15.65
C ILE A 36 -10.73 -13.61 -15.07
N VAL A 37 -9.42 -13.44 -15.15
CA VAL A 37 -8.70 -12.26 -14.64
C VAL A 37 -9.14 -11.00 -15.37
N ASP A 38 -9.25 -11.03 -16.69
CA ASP A 38 -9.75 -9.92 -17.51
C ASP A 38 -11.19 -9.54 -17.17
N ALA A 39 -12.07 -10.52 -17.00
CA ALA A 39 -13.46 -10.25 -16.62
C ALA A 39 -13.55 -9.60 -15.22
N MET A 40 -12.76 -10.08 -14.25
CA MET A 40 -12.68 -9.46 -12.92
C MET A 40 -12.17 -8.02 -12.98
N ALA A 41 -11.12 -7.77 -13.74
CA ALA A 41 -10.54 -6.44 -13.93
C ALA A 41 -11.55 -5.47 -14.55
N ASN A 42 -12.23 -5.88 -15.61
CA ASN A 42 -13.24 -5.08 -16.31
C ASN A 42 -14.49 -4.78 -15.45
N ALA A 43 -14.81 -5.63 -14.49
CA ALA A 43 -15.95 -5.43 -13.60
C ALA A 43 -15.73 -4.30 -12.56
N ILE A 44 -14.52 -3.82 -12.39
CA ILE A 44 -14.22 -2.74 -11.42
C ILE A 44 -14.71 -1.39 -11.93
N GLU A 45 -14.50 -1.05 -13.20
CA GLU A 45 -14.79 0.29 -13.72
C GLU A 45 -16.23 0.76 -13.48
N PRO A 46 -17.30 -0.02 -13.77
CA PRO A 46 -18.67 0.39 -13.51
C PRO A 46 -19.01 0.59 -12.03
N GLU A 47 -18.30 -0.08 -11.13
CA GLU A 47 -18.53 -0.07 -9.69
C GLU A 47 -17.56 0.83 -8.91
N VAL A 48 -16.49 1.32 -9.54
CA VAL A 48 -15.37 1.97 -8.85
C VAL A 48 -15.79 3.16 -8.00
N ASN A 49 -16.70 4.01 -8.48
CA ASN A 49 -17.14 5.19 -7.74
C ASN A 49 -17.83 4.79 -6.43
N ARG A 50 -18.75 3.81 -6.48
CA ARG A 50 -19.44 3.27 -5.30
C ARG A 50 -18.46 2.63 -4.30
N ILE A 51 -17.49 1.88 -4.81
CA ILE A 51 -16.47 1.20 -4.01
C ILE A 51 -15.60 2.21 -3.26
N VAL A 52 -15.09 3.25 -3.93
CA VAL A 52 -14.19 4.22 -3.30
C VAL A 52 -14.92 5.15 -2.32
N GLU A 53 -16.17 5.52 -2.60
CA GLU A 53 -17.01 6.27 -1.67
C GLU A 53 -17.24 5.48 -0.38
N LEU A 54 -17.57 4.18 -0.50
CA LEU A 54 -17.69 3.29 0.65
C LEU A 54 -16.37 3.20 1.44
N ALA A 55 -15.23 3.08 0.76
CA ALA A 55 -13.92 2.99 1.39
C ALA A 55 -13.58 4.28 2.18
N VAL A 56 -13.83 5.46 1.61
CA VAL A 56 -13.62 6.75 2.30
C VAL A 56 -14.56 6.88 3.49
N ALA A 57 -15.86 6.58 3.29
CA ALA A 57 -16.87 6.70 4.37
C ALA A 57 -16.57 5.75 5.55
N GLU A 58 -16.06 4.55 5.29
CA GLU A 58 -15.76 3.56 6.32
C GLU A 58 -14.44 3.83 7.02
N THR A 59 -13.37 4.16 6.27
CA THR A 59 -12.03 4.31 6.83
C THR A 59 -11.76 5.71 7.36
N GLY A 60 -12.38 6.74 6.77
CA GLY A 60 -12.07 8.14 7.00
C GLY A 60 -10.73 8.58 6.39
N TYR A 61 -10.13 7.80 5.49
CA TYR A 61 -8.79 8.02 4.95
C TYR A 61 -8.81 8.41 3.49
N GLY A 62 -8.04 9.46 3.15
CA GLY A 62 -7.85 9.89 1.79
C GLY A 62 -9.09 10.53 1.15
N ASN A 63 -9.21 10.43 -0.15
CA ASN A 63 -10.33 10.98 -0.92
C ASN A 63 -10.76 10.04 -2.05
N ALA A 64 -12.04 10.12 -2.44
CA ALA A 64 -12.63 9.22 -3.46
C ALA A 64 -12.00 9.39 -4.84
N LYS A 65 -11.63 10.63 -5.23
CA LYS A 65 -11.01 10.91 -6.54
C LYS A 65 -9.72 10.13 -6.73
N ASP A 66 -8.82 10.21 -5.76
CA ASP A 66 -7.51 9.59 -5.85
C ASP A 66 -7.59 8.07 -5.60
N LYS A 67 -8.50 7.62 -4.73
CA LYS A 67 -8.77 6.17 -4.58
C LYS A 67 -9.28 5.55 -5.88
N ARG A 68 -10.12 6.26 -6.63
CA ARG A 68 -10.55 5.83 -7.95
C ARG A 68 -9.35 5.60 -8.88
N ILE A 69 -8.39 6.51 -8.88
CA ILE A 69 -7.17 6.36 -9.69
C ILE A 69 -6.40 5.10 -9.26
N LYS A 70 -6.25 4.85 -7.94
CA LYS A 70 -5.58 3.63 -7.44
C LYS A 70 -6.30 2.35 -7.85
N ASP A 71 -7.62 2.30 -7.70
CA ASP A 71 -8.40 1.11 -8.03
C ASP A 71 -8.35 0.83 -9.53
N MET A 72 -8.48 1.88 -10.37
CA MET A 72 -8.35 1.78 -11.82
C MET A 72 -6.93 1.42 -12.26
N PHE A 73 -5.88 1.91 -11.59
CA PHE A 73 -4.51 1.49 -11.87
C PHE A 73 -4.36 -0.03 -11.72
N ASN A 74 -4.93 -0.62 -10.66
CA ASN A 74 -4.87 -2.07 -10.48
C ASN A 74 -5.79 -2.82 -11.45
N ALA A 75 -6.96 -2.29 -11.76
CA ALA A 75 -7.90 -2.92 -12.68
C ALA A 75 -7.48 -2.81 -14.15
N VAL A 76 -6.68 -1.80 -14.52
CA VAL A 76 -6.24 -1.59 -15.92
C VAL A 76 -4.76 -1.90 -16.05
N SER A 77 -3.88 -1.05 -15.49
CA SER A 77 -2.45 -1.15 -15.75
C SER A 77 -1.82 -2.43 -15.20
N VAL A 78 -2.23 -2.87 -14.00
CA VAL A 78 -1.74 -4.13 -13.43
C VAL A 78 -2.32 -5.32 -14.18
N ALA A 79 -3.61 -5.29 -14.54
CA ALA A 79 -4.22 -6.36 -15.34
C ALA A 79 -3.55 -6.48 -16.72
N ASP A 80 -3.27 -5.35 -17.39
CA ASP A 80 -2.54 -5.34 -18.68
C ASP A 80 -1.15 -5.96 -18.53
N TYR A 81 -0.40 -5.58 -17.50
CA TYR A 81 0.89 -6.19 -17.22
C TYR A 81 0.79 -7.71 -16.98
N LEU A 82 -0.21 -8.14 -16.22
CA LEU A 82 -0.39 -9.56 -15.90
C LEU A 82 -0.73 -10.42 -17.14
N ARG A 83 -1.31 -9.86 -18.20
CA ARG A 83 -1.57 -10.61 -19.45
C ARG A 83 -0.29 -11.14 -20.07
N ASP A 84 0.77 -10.35 -20.04
CA ASP A 84 2.06 -10.70 -20.66
C ASP A 84 2.93 -11.59 -19.75
N VAL A 85 2.51 -11.82 -18.49
CA VAL A 85 3.26 -12.66 -17.54
C VAL A 85 2.82 -14.11 -17.65
N THR A 86 3.72 -14.97 -18.08
CA THR A 86 3.52 -16.43 -17.98
C THR A 86 3.70 -16.86 -16.53
N THR A 87 2.63 -17.36 -15.90
CA THR A 87 2.64 -17.79 -14.50
C THR A 87 2.55 -19.30 -14.32
N LEU A 88 2.05 -20.00 -15.34
CA LEU A 88 1.80 -21.44 -15.31
C LEU A 88 2.40 -22.13 -16.52
N GLY A 89 2.83 -23.38 -16.35
CA GLY A 89 3.48 -24.15 -17.39
C GLY A 89 4.94 -23.73 -17.58
N MET A 90 5.49 -23.96 -18.77
CA MET A 90 6.90 -23.65 -19.05
C MET A 90 7.15 -22.15 -19.04
N LEU A 91 7.95 -21.67 -18.10
CA LEU A 91 8.35 -20.27 -18.00
C LEU A 91 9.52 -19.96 -18.93
N TRP A 92 10.53 -20.81 -18.93
CA TRP A 92 11.70 -20.73 -19.83
C TRP A 92 12.43 -22.05 -19.91
N LYS A 93 13.24 -22.20 -20.96
CA LYS A 93 14.13 -23.34 -21.18
C LYS A 93 15.48 -22.82 -21.67
N ASP A 94 16.54 -23.37 -21.11
CA ASP A 94 17.91 -23.17 -21.58
C ASP A 94 18.45 -24.47 -22.13
N ASP A 95 18.60 -24.55 -23.45
CA ASP A 95 19.10 -25.74 -24.12
C ASP A 95 20.59 -25.97 -23.91
N ALA A 96 21.39 -24.96 -23.55
CA ALA A 96 22.81 -25.10 -23.28
C ALA A 96 23.06 -25.79 -21.94
N THR A 97 22.36 -25.35 -20.88
CA THR A 97 22.48 -25.93 -19.55
C THR A 97 21.54 -27.12 -19.29
N LYS A 98 20.61 -27.41 -20.24
CA LYS A 98 19.56 -28.43 -20.10
C LYS A 98 18.64 -28.19 -18.89
N VAL A 99 18.40 -26.93 -18.54
CA VAL A 99 17.51 -26.52 -17.45
C VAL A 99 16.22 -25.93 -18.02
N ALA A 100 15.09 -26.26 -17.43
CA ALA A 100 13.81 -25.61 -17.69
C ALA A 100 13.12 -25.23 -16.39
N ALA A 101 12.42 -24.09 -16.37
CA ALA A 101 11.60 -23.66 -15.25
C ALA A 101 10.12 -23.77 -15.61
N PHE A 102 9.34 -24.29 -14.67
CA PHE A 102 7.89 -24.41 -14.77
C PHE A 102 7.23 -23.63 -13.64
N GLY A 103 6.20 -22.85 -13.98
CA GLY A 103 5.33 -22.20 -13.00
C GLY A 103 4.24 -23.16 -12.55
N GLU A 104 4.04 -23.25 -11.23
CA GLU A 104 3.01 -24.07 -10.60
C GLU A 104 2.27 -23.27 -9.53
N PRO A 105 0.96 -23.47 -9.35
CA PRO A 105 0.23 -22.80 -8.29
C PRO A 105 0.74 -23.22 -6.91
N MET A 106 0.87 -22.27 -5.99
CA MET A 106 1.27 -22.55 -4.61
C MET A 106 0.14 -23.15 -3.77
N GLY A 107 -1.10 -22.80 -4.08
CA GLY A 107 -2.27 -23.27 -3.33
C GLY A 107 -3.13 -22.15 -2.77
N LEU A 108 -3.33 -22.11 -1.44
CA LEU A 108 -4.12 -21.08 -0.79
C LEU A 108 -3.25 -19.89 -0.38
N VAL A 109 -3.62 -18.71 -0.84
CA VAL A 109 -3.04 -17.43 -0.44
C VAL A 109 -3.84 -16.83 0.73
N ALA A 110 -3.19 -16.57 1.86
CA ALA A 110 -3.72 -15.73 2.93
C ALA A 110 -3.32 -14.27 2.69
N ALA A 111 -4.27 -13.41 2.34
CA ALA A 111 -4.03 -12.02 1.96
C ALA A 111 -4.45 -11.05 3.06
N LEU A 112 -3.48 -10.40 3.72
CA LEU A 112 -3.73 -9.39 4.74
C LEU A 112 -3.81 -8.01 4.08
N ILE A 113 -4.91 -7.28 4.35
CA ILE A 113 -5.28 -6.06 3.64
C ILE A 113 -5.19 -4.86 4.59
N PRO A 114 -4.47 -3.78 4.21
CA PRO A 114 -4.30 -2.60 5.04
C PRO A 114 -5.57 -1.72 5.05
N VAL A 115 -5.69 -0.87 6.05
CA VAL A 115 -6.78 0.12 6.12
C VAL A 115 -6.58 1.31 5.19
N THR A 116 -5.33 1.63 4.84
CA THR A 116 -4.98 2.80 4.02
C THR A 116 -5.42 2.67 2.56
N ASN A 117 -5.30 1.47 2.00
CA ASN A 117 -5.57 1.19 0.58
C ASN A 117 -6.34 -0.14 0.43
N PRO A 118 -7.52 -0.31 1.06
CA PRO A 118 -8.16 -1.62 1.16
C PRO A 118 -8.62 -2.16 -0.18
N THR A 119 -9.32 -1.37 -0.97
CA THR A 119 -9.94 -1.77 -2.24
C THR A 119 -8.89 -2.08 -3.31
N SER A 120 -7.96 -1.16 -3.54
CA SER A 120 -6.88 -1.34 -4.51
C SER A 120 -5.98 -2.54 -4.17
N THR A 121 -5.69 -2.77 -2.89
CA THR A 121 -4.88 -3.92 -2.46
C THR A 121 -5.61 -5.24 -2.68
N ILE A 122 -6.93 -5.30 -2.46
CA ILE A 122 -7.73 -6.50 -2.76
C ILE A 122 -7.74 -6.77 -4.26
N ILE A 123 -8.02 -5.76 -5.10
CA ILE A 123 -8.00 -5.91 -6.55
C ILE A 123 -6.67 -6.50 -7.00
N TYR A 124 -5.55 -5.86 -6.63
CA TYR A 124 -4.22 -6.32 -6.98
C TYR A 124 -3.95 -7.77 -6.54
N LYS A 125 -4.21 -8.10 -5.25
CA LYS A 125 -3.88 -9.42 -4.70
C LYS A 125 -4.75 -10.52 -5.30
N VAL A 126 -6.04 -10.24 -5.52
CA VAL A 126 -6.97 -11.21 -6.12
C VAL A 126 -6.59 -11.50 -7.57
N LEU A 127 -6.39 -10.46 -8.39
CA LEU A 127 -5.97 -10.64 -9.79
C LEU A 127 -4.67 -11.44 -9.89
N SER A 128 -3.66 -11.08 -9.08
CA SER A 128 -2.35 -11.75 -9.07
C SER A 128 -2.44 -13.20 -8.60
N ALA A 129 -3.22 -13.48 -7.54
CA ALA A 129 -3.37 -14.82 -7.01
C ALA A 129 -4.07 -15.76 -8.00
N VAL A 130 -5.18 -15.29 -8.60
CA VAL A 130 -5.94 -16.08 -9.57
C VAL A 130 -5.15 -16.27 -10.86
N LYS A 131 -4.44 -15.23 -11.37
CA LYS A 131 -3.54 -15.34 -12.54
C LYS A 131 -2.49 -16.44 -12.35
N ALA A 132 -2.00 -16.63 -11.13
CA ALA A 132 -1.05 -17.69 -10.79
C ALA A 132 -1.73 -19.02 -10.38
N GLY A 133 -3.02 -19.20 -10.68
CA GLY A 133 -3.76 -20.45 -10.44
C GLY A 133 -4.08 -20.73 -8.97
N ASN A 134 -3.99 -19.74 -8.07
CA ASN A 134 -4.18 -19.93 -6.63
C ASN A 134 -5.60 -19.56 -6.19
N ALA A 135 -6.02 -20.14 -5.06
CA ALA A 135 -7.14 -19.60 -4.27
C ALA A 135 -6.66 -18.50 -3.32
N ILE A 136 -7.56 -17.63 -2.89
CA ILE A 136 -7.23 -16.52 -2.00
C ILE A 136 -8.31 -16.27 -0.93
N VAL A 137 -7.87 -16.04 0.30
CA VAL A 137 -8.72 -15.55 1.40
C VAL A 137 -8.20 -14.19 1.85
N CYS A 138 -9.00 -13.14 1.64
CA CYS A 138 -8.71 -11.79 2.08
C CYS A 138 -9.08 -11.61 3.56
N ALA A 139 -8.17 -11.03 4.35
CA ALA A 139 -8.37 -10.61 5.72
C ALA A 139 -8.23 -9.09 5.81
N PRO A 140 -9.33 -8.31 5.63
CA PRO A 140 -9.29 -6.86 5.71
C PRO A 140 -9.00 -6.38 7.13
N HIS A 141 -8.46 -5.15 7.24
CA HIS A 141 -8.41 -4.48 8.52
C HIS A 141 -9.85 -4.25 9.05
N PRO A 142 -10.14 -4.39 10.36
CA PRO A 142 -11.50 -4.20 10.90
C PRO A 142 -12.17 -2.86 10.51
N ARG A 143 -11.40 -1.77 10.36
CA ARG A 143 -11.90 -0.45 9.91
C ARG A 143 -12.12 -0.36 8.39
N ALA A 144 -11.92 -1.43 7.63
CA ALA A 144 -12.12 -1.51 6.17
C ALA A 144 -12.83 -2.82 5.79
N LEU A 145 -13.62 -3.37 6.71
CA LEU A 145 -14.26 -4.67 6.54
C LEU A 145 -15.35 -4.62 5.46
N ARG A 146 -16.21 -3.59 5.49
CA ARG A 146 -17.34 -3.47 4.58
C ARG A 146 -16.90 -3.28 3.14
N CYS A 147 -16.01 -2.32 2.90
CA CYS A 147 -15.45 -2.09 1.55
C CYS A 147 -14.63 -3.31 1.08
N GLY A 148 -13.91 -3.96 1.98
CA GLY A 148 -13.18 -5.19 1.67
C GLY A 148 -14.08 -6.35 1.26
N LEU A 149 -15.16 -6.60 1.99
CA LEU A 149 -16.18 -7.59 1.65
C LEU A 149 -16.82 -7.30 0.29
N GLU A 150 -17.16 -6.03 0.05
CA GLU A 150 -17.86 -5.61 -1.18
C GLU A 150 -17.01 -5.88 -2.43
N VAL A 151 -15.73 -5.44 -2.42
CA VAL A 151 -14.82 -5.67 -3.55
C VAL A 151 -14.54 -7.16 -3.74
N THR A 152 -14.30 -7.89 -2.65
CA THR A 152 -14.02 -9.33 -2.76
C THR A 152 -15.23 -10.08 -3.32
N ARG A 153 -16.45 -9.74 -2.90
CA ARG A 153 -17.69 -10.35 -3.42
C ARG A 153 -17.90 -10.05 -4.91
N LEU A 154 -17.64 -8.81 -5.34
CA LEU A 154 -17.70 -8.44 -6.76
C LEU A 154 -16.78 -9.33 -7.58
N LEU A 155 -15.50 -9.41 -7.20
CA LEU A 155 -14.51 -10.21 -7.93
C LEU A 155 -14.83 -11.70 -7.89
N ALA A 156 -15.26 -12.24 -6.75
CA ALA A 156 -15.65 -13.63 -6.61
C ALA A 156 -16.84 -14.00 -7.50
N ASN A 157 -17.89 -13.17 -7.51
CA ASN A 157 -19.08 -13.40 -8.34
C ASN A 157 -18.72 -13.43 -9.83
N VAL A 158 -17.89 -12.49 -10.28
CA VAL A 158 -17.46 -12.44 -11.70
C VAL A 158 -16.62 -13.66 -12.05
N ALA A 159 -15.66 -14.04 -11.18
CA ALA A 159 -14.85 -15.24 -11.39
C ALA A 159 -15.72 -16.50 -11.50
N GLU A 160 -16.71 -16.67 -10.61
CA GLU A 160 -17.66 -17.80 -10.63
C GLU A 160 -18.50 -17.81 -11.92
N GLN A 161 -19.00 -16.65 -12.38
CA GLN A 161 -19.71 -16.52 -13.66
C GLN A 161 -18.86 -16.91 -14.87
N MET A 162 -17.57 -16.66 -14.80
CA MET A 162 -16.58 -17.06 -15.80
C MET A 162 -16.13 -18.52 -15.65
N GLY A 163 -16.70 -19.26 -14.70
CA GLY A 163 -16.46 -20.68 -14.48
C GLY A 163 -15.31 -21.03 -13.54
N ALA A 164 -14.87 -20.08 -12.69
CA ALA A 164 -14.03 -20.41 -11.55
C ALA A 164 -14.84 -21.22 -10.51
N PRO A 165 -14.22 -22.15 -9.79
CA PRO A 165 -14.90 -22.88 -8.72
C PRO A 165 -15.42 -21.96 -7.63
N LYS A 166 -16.63 -22.21 -7.16
CA LYS A 166 -17.24 -21.45 -6.06
C LYS A 166 -16.36 -21.51 -4.82
N GLY A 167 -16.08 -20.33 -4.26
CA GLY A 167 -15.27 -20.20 -3.07
C GLY A 167 -13.77 -20.08 -3.32
N LEU A 168 -13.32 -19.98 -4.57
CA LEU A 168 -11.90 -19.74 -4.91
C LEU A 168 -11.39 -18.41 -4.32
N ILE A 169 -12.24 -17.39 -4.28
CA ILE A 169 -11.96 -16.06 -3.74
C ILE A 169 -12.87 -15.85 -2.52
N GLN A 170 -12.27 -15.63 -1.34
CA GLN A 170 -12.99 -15.49 -0.08
C GLN A 170 -12.54 -14.25 0.69
N CYS A 171 -13.39 -13.77 1.59
CA CYS A 171 -13.08 -12.71 2.53
C CYS A 171 -13.57 -13.09 3.92
N LEU A 172 -12.78 -12.81 4.96
CA LEU A 172 -13.22 -12.99 6.34
C LEU A 172 -14.31 -11.97 6.69
N GLU A 173 -15.47 -12.46 7.13
CA GLU A 173 -16.58 -11.61 7.61
C GLU A 173 -16.41 -11.16 9.06
N HIS A 174 -15.62 -11.91 9.83
CA HIS A 174 -15.27 -11.61 11.21
C HIS A 174 -13.76 -11.57 11.33
N VAL A 175 -13.19 -10.39 11.57
CA VAL A 175 -11.73 -10.19 11.60
C VAL A 175 -11.29 -9.78 13.00
N THR A 176 -10.44 -10.61 13.60
CA THR A 176 -9.69 -10.32 14.83
C THR A 176 -8.23 -10.68 14.62
N ILE A 177 -7.36 -10.27 15.55
CA ILE A 177 -5.94 -10.66 15.52
C ILE A 177 -5.81 -12.18 15.54
N GLN A 178 -6.60 -12.88 16.36
CA GLN A 178 -6.58 -14.33 16.52
C GLN A 178 -7.07 -15.06 15.27
N GLY A 179 -8.16 -14.58 14.65
CA GLY A 179 -8.65 -15.16 13.40
C GLY A 179 -7.69 -14.93 12.23
N THR A 180 -7.04 -13.79 12.18
CA THR A 180 -6.02 -13.50 11.16
C THR A 180 -4.77 -14.39 11.37
N ALA A 181 -4.34 -14.58 12.61
CA ALA A 181 -3.24 -15.48 12.95
C ALA A 181 -3.57 -16.94 12.59
N GLU A 182 -4.80 -17.39 12.87
CA GLU A 182 -5.28 -18.70 12.45
C GLU A 182 -5.24 -18.89 10.93
N LEU A 183 -5.69 -17.89 10.16
CA LEU A 183 -5.63 -17.93 8.70
C LEU A 183 -4.19 -18.04 8.20
N MET A 184 -3.26 -17.24 8.74
CA MET A 184 -1.86 -17.26 8.33
C MET A 184 -1.17 -18.59 8.60
N SER A 185 -1.43 -19.20 9.77
CA SER A 185 -0.80 -20.45 10.20
C SER A 185 -1.57 -21.70 9.79
N HIS A 186 -2.76 -21.56 9.20
CA HIS A 186 -3.63 -22.67 8.86
C HIS A 186 -2.92 -23.70 7.98
N LYS A 187 -3.19 -24.99 8.21
CA LYS A 187 -2.55 -26.10 7.48
C LYS A 187 -2.73 -26.03 5.95
N ARG A 188 -3.85 -25.44 5.48
CA ARG A 188 -4.16 -25.28 4.06
C ARG A 188 -3.52 -24.05 3.45
N THR A 189 -3.10 -23.08 4.24
CA THR A 189 -2.41 -21.87 3.75
C THR A 189 -1.03 -22.24 3.25
N SER A 190 -0.74 -21.89 2.00
CA SER A 190 0.52 -22.17 1.32
C SER A 190 1.45 -20.95 1.32
N VAL A 191 0.90 -19.75 1.21
CA VAL A 191 1.67 -18.49 1.18
C VAL A 191 0.87 -17.37 1.84
N VAL A 192 1.59 -16.47 2.49
CA VAL A 192 1.01 -15.25 3.08
C VAL A 192 1.43 -14.02 2.26
N MET A 193 0.46 -13.23 1.82
CA MET A 193 0.69 -11.92 1.22
C MET A 193 0.23 -10.83 2.20
N ALA A 194 1.15 -10.23 2.93
CA ALA A 194 0.83 -9.26 3.96
C ALA A 194 1.18 -7.83 3.54
N THR A 195 0.23 -6.91 3.70
CA THR A 195 0.45 -5.47 3.58
C THR A 195 -0.08 -4.80 4.83
N GLY A 196 0.79 -4.17 5.62
CA GLY A 196 0.36 -3.57 6.88
C GLY A 196 1.51 -3.04 7.72
N GLY A 197 1.21 -2.65 8.96
CA GLY A 197 2.22 -2.11 9.88
C GLY A 197 3.25 -3.15 10.35
N PRO A 198 4.35 -2.69 11.01
CA PRO A 198 5.48 -3.56 11.38
C PRO A 198 5.11 -4.78 12.21
N ALA A 199 4.15 -4.65 13.15
CA ALA A 199 3.70 -5.77 13.98
C ALA A 199 3.03 -6.87 13.14
N MET A 200 2.21 -6.51 12.13
CA MET A 200 1.57 -7.45 11.24
C MET A 200 2.59 -8.15 10.33
N VAL A 201 3.55 -7.41 9.78
CA VAL A 201 4.63 -7.96 8.95
C VAL A 201 5.45 -8.98 9.76
N LYS A 202 5.82 -8.63 11.00
CA LYS A 202 6.51 -9.56 11.91
C LYS A 202 5.68 -10.83 12.17
N ALA A 203 4.39 -10.69 12.43
CA ALA A 203 3.50 -11.82 12.63
C ALA A 203 3.40 -12.71 11.37
N ALA A 204 3.32 -12.09 10.18
CA ALA A 204 3.28 -12.80 8.91
C ALA A 204 4.56 -13.63 8.67
N TYR A 205 5.73 -13.05 8.84
CA TYR A 205 7.00 -13.79 8.74
C TYR A 205 7.17 -14.87 9.81
N SER A 206 6.53 -14.70 10.97
CA SER A 206 6.56 -15.68 12.06
C SER A 206 5.50 -16.78 11.93
N SER A 207 4.67 -16.77 10.88
CA SER A 207 3.59 -17.75 10.67
C SER A 207 4.08 -19.15 10.29
N GLY A 208 5.35 -19.29 9.93
CA GLY A 208 5.93 -20.55 9.44
C GLY A 208 5.56 -20.86 7.98
N LYS A 209 5.02 -19.88 7.24
CA LYS A 209 4.66 -19.99 5.82
C LYS A 209 5.58 -19.13 4.96
N PRO A 210 5.81 -19.49 3.69
CA PRO A 210 6.34 -18.57 2.71
C PRO A 210 5.57 -17.26 2.75
N THR A 211 6.28 -16.12 2.85
CA THR A 211 5.63 -14.83 3.11
C THR A 211 6.19 -13.76 2.20
N LEU A 212 5.30 -13.06 1.52
CA LEU A 212 5.55 -11.83 0.78
C LEU A 212 4.91 -10.69 1.58
N ALA A 213 5.71 -9.92 2.29
CA ALA A 213 5.19 -8.87 3.15
C ALA A 213 5.86 -7.53 2.90
N VAL A 214 5.07 -6.45 2.98
CA VAL A 214 5.52 -5.07 2.94
C VAL A 214 4.97 -4.31 4.14
N GLY A 215 5.85 -3.57 4.80
CA GLY A 215 5.56 -2.81 6.02
C GLY A 215 5.48 -1.31 5.82
N ALA A 216 5.86 -0.57 6.86
CA ALA A 216 5.98 0.89 6.83
C ALA A 216 7.04 1.34 5.84
N GLY A 217 6.82 2.51 5.22
CA GLY A 217 7.70 3.09 4.23
C GLY A 217 8.12 4.52 4.58
N ASN A 218 9.28 4.71 5.19
CA ASN A 218 9.84 6.04 5.38
C ASN A 218 10.70 6.42 4.17
N VAL A 219 10.03 6.75 3.06
CA VAL A 219 10.62 6.92 1.72
C VAL A 219 11.43 8.22 1.61
N PRO A 220 12.78 8.16 1.45
CA PRO A 220 13.58 9.32 1.12
C PRO A 220 13.50 9.63 -0.37
N CYS A 221 13.48 10.92 -0.71
CA CYS A 221 13.61 11.44 -2.07
C CYS A 221 14.87 12.31 -2.14
N TYR A 222 15.89 11.84 -2.81
CA TYR A 222 17.11 12.64 -3.04
C TYR A 222 16.99 13.45 -4.33
N VAL A 223 17.18 14.76 -4.22
CA VAL A 223 17.21 15.68 -5.36
C VAL A 223 18.64 16.19 -5.54
N ASN A 224 19.31 15.62 -6.56
CA ASN A 224 20.69 15.96 -6.89
C ASN A 224 20.77 17.29 -7.66
N LYS A 225 21.85 18.05 -7.46
CA LYS A 225 22.10 19.33 -8.12
C LYS A 225 22.11 19.27 -9.65
N SER A 226 22.32 18.08 -10.24
CA SER A 226 22.19 17.89 -11.70
C SER A 226 20.81 18.25 -12.24
N LYS A 227 19.78 18.27 -11.37
CA LYS A 227 18.39 18.62 -11.69
C LYS A 227 18.07 20.12 -11.60
N ALA A 228 19.07 20.98 -11.49
CA ALA A 228 18.87 22.44 -11.43
C ALA A 228 17.99 23.00 -12.57
N ASN A 229 18.14 22.46 -13.78
CA ASN A 229 17.35 22.89 -14.94
C ASN A 229 15.90 22.33 -14.96
N ASP A 230 15.64 21.25 -14.26
CA ASP A 230 14.35 20.54 -14.22
C ASP A 230 13.63 20.74 -12.87
N ILE A 231 14.09 21.68 -12.03
CA ILE A 231 13.69 21.82 -10.64
C ILE A 231 12.18 22.04 -10.46
N ALA A 232 11.55 22.75 -11.41
CA ALA A 232 10.11 23.00 -11.41
C ALA A 232 9.29 21.73 -11.66
N GLU A 233 9.79 20.84 -12.53
CA GLU A 233 9.18 19.52 -12.79
C GLU A 233 9.35 18.59 -11.59
N VAL A 234 10.56 18.53 -11.01
CA VAL A 234 10.84 17.77 -9.80
C VAL A 234 9.92 18.20 -8.64
N ALA A 235 9.76 19.51 -8.44
CA ALA A 235 8.86 20.04 -7.41
C ALA A 235 7.40 19.63 -7.64
N GLU A 236 6.91 19.66 -8.91
CA GLU A 236 5.56 19.19 -9.23
C GLU A 236 5.40 17.71 -8.94
N GLN A 237 6.34 16.87 -9.37
CA GLN A 237 6.31 15.42 -9.13
C GLN A 237 6.24 15.10 -7.63
N ILE A 238 7.07 15.74 -6.81
CA ILE A 238 7.07 15.59 -5.34
C ILE A 238 5.72 16.00 -4.75
N VAL A 239 5.18 17.16 -5.13
CA VAL A 239 3.91 17.65 -4.59
C VAL A 239 2.74 16.77 -5.03
N VAL A 240 2.71 16.34 -6.29
CA VAL A 240 1.69 15.42 -6.82
C VAL A 240 1.71 14.10 -6.04
N SER A 241 2.87 13.48 -5.93
CA SER A 241 3.05 12.21 -5.22
C SER A 241 2.67 12.32 -3.75
N LYS A 242 3.16 13.34 -3.04
CA LYS A 242 2.90 13.51 -1.61
C LYS A 242 1.46 13.90 -1.29
N SER A 243 0.80 14.67 -2.16
CA SER A 243 -0.61 15.06 -1.95
C SER A 243 -1.61 13.99 -2.36
N PHE A 244 -1.20 13.00 -3.17
CA PHE A 244 -2.06 11.96 -3.71
C PHE A 244 -2.73 11.14 -2.59
N ASP A 245 -4.06 11.08 -2.63
CA ASP A 245 -4.90 10.42 -1.63
C ASP A 245 -4.55 10.84 -0.19
N TYR A 246 -4.22 12.11 -0.02
CA TYR A 246 -3.73 12.70 1.24
C TYR A 246 -2.57 11.91 1.87
N GLY A 247 -1.64 11.43 1.03
CA GLY A 247 -0.41 10.75 1.47
C GLY A 247 -0.61 9.36 2.07
N THR A 248 -1.74 8.69 1.80
CA THR A 248 -1.99 7.32 2.29
C THR A 248 -1.21 6.24 1.53
N ALA A 249 -0.61 6.57 0.38
CA ALA A 249 0.26 5.65 -0.33
C ALA A 249 1.59 5.48 0.42
N CYS A 250 1.92 4.27 0.85
CA CYS A 250 3.15 3.97 1.59
C CYS A 250 4.43 4.20 0.76
N VAL A 251 4.31 4.30 -0.56
CA VAL A 251 5.40 4.62 -1.50
C VAL A 251 5.59 6.12 -1.72
N SER A 252 4.70 6.99 -1.19
CA SER A 252 4.87 8.44 -1.31
C SER A 252 6.05 8.92 -0.46
N GLU A 253 6.76 9.93 -0.93
CA GLU A 253 7.92 10.50 -0.27
C GLU A 253 7.56 10.97 1.15
N GLN A 254 8.35 10.55 2.14
CA GLN A 254 8.22 11.01 3.52
C GLN A 254 9.21 12.14 3.84
N ALA A 255 10.31 12.17 3.12
CA ALA A 255 11.35 13.19 3.25
C ALA A 255 11.97 13.52 1.89
N VAL A 256 12.29 14.79 1.70
CA VAL A 256 13.16 15.29 0.61
C VAL A 256 14.51 15.60 1.20
N VAL A 257 15.56 15.11 0.57
CA VAL A 257 16.97 15.46 0.81
C VAL A 257 17.45 16.15 -0.44
N VAL A 258 17.90 17.41 -0.37
CA VAL A 258 18.30 18.19 -1.51
C VAL A 258 19.71 18.76 -1.35
N ASP A 259 20.50 18.79 -2.42
CA ASP A 259 21.80 19.43 -2.43
C ASP A 259 21.66 20.94 -2.15
N LYS A 260 22.56 21.48 -1.30
CA LYS A 260 22.50 22.87 -0.83
C LYS A 260 22.49 23.91 -1.95
N GLU A 261 23.13 23.59 -3.09
CA GLU A 261 23.27 24.47 -4.24
C GLU A 261 21.90 24.81 -4.86
N ILE A 262 20.95 23.86 -4.85
CA ILE A 262 19.61 24.02 -5.45
C ILE A 262 18.49 24.07 -4.42
N ALA A 263 18.79 23.98 -3.13
CA ALA A 263 17.79 23.88 -2.07
C ALA A 263 16.85 25.10 -2.01
N ARG A 264 17.37 26.30 -2.24
CA ARG A 264 16.55 27.51 -2.27
C ARG A 264 15.58 27.53 -3.45
N GLU A 265 16.03 27.07 -4.60
CA GLU A 265 15.21 27.02 -5.82
C GLU A 265 14.13 25.94 -5.67
N LEU A 266 14.49 24.74 -5.22
CA LEU A 266 13.49 23.69 -4.96
C LEU A 266 12.43 24.15 -3.95
N ARG A 267 12.83 24.81 -2.87
CA ARG A 267 11.89 25.38 -1.88
C ARG A 267 10.91 26.36 -2.53
N ASN A 268 11.39 27.25 -3.38
CA ASN A 268 10.55 28.23 -4.06
C ASN A 268 9.56 27.54 -5.02
N GLU A 269 10.03 26.57 -5.80
CA GLU A 269 9.18 25.80 -6.70
C GLU A 269 8.13 24.97 -5.93
N LEU A 270 8.51 24.30 -4.86
CA LEU A 270 7.55 23.59 -4.01
C LEU A 270 6.44 24.52 -3.50
N LYS A 271 6.78 25.76 -3.09
CA LYS A 271 5.77 26.75 -2.66
C LYS A 271 4.84 27.13 -3.81
N LEU A 272 5.37 27.35 -5.02
CA LEU A 272 4.57 27.65 -6.21
C LEU A 272 3.61 26.49 -6.56
N LYS A 273 3.99 25.26 -6.26
CA LYS A 273 3.16 24.05 -6.48
C LYS A 273 2.18 23.75 -5.34
N GLY A 274 2.13 24.58 -4.31
CA GLY A 274 1.17 24.46 -3.20
C GLY A 274 1.71 23.85 -1.91
N ALA A 275 3.03 23.83 -1.73
CA ALA A 275 3.62 23.45 -0.44
C ALA A 275 3.64 24.65 0.53
N TYR A 276 3.23 24.40 1.77
CA TYR A 276 3.35 25.32 2.89
C TYR A 276 4.50 24.90 3.80
N PHE A 277 5.53 25.73 3.90
CA PHE A 277 6.66 25.51 4.80
C PHE A 277 6.30 26.00 6.21
N CYS A 278 6.15 25.06 7.12
CA CYS A 278 5.83 25.33 8.51
C CYS A 278 6.99 26.03 9.23
N THR A 279 6.69 26.95 10.12
CA THR A 279 7.65 27.45 11.10
C THR A 279 8.00 26.33 12.09
N SER A 280 9.13 26.46 12.82
CA SER A 280 9.52 25.47 13.84
C SER A 280 8.38 25.25 14.88
N ALA A 281 7.74 26.32 15.34
CA ALA A 281 6.62 26.22 16.29
C ALA A 281 5.38 25.50 15.71
N GLU A 282 5.09 25.69 14.43
CA GLU A 282 4.03 24.97 13.71
C GLU A 282 4.37 23.50 13.52
N SER A 283 5.62 23.19 13.17
CA SER A 283 6.13 21.81 13.06
C SER A 283 6.02 21.07 14.39
N ASP A 284 6.36 21.70 15.51
CA ASP A 284 6.26 21.10 16.84
C ASP A 284 4.79 20.81 17.24
N ARG A 285 3.86 21.71 16.89
CA ARG A 285 2.41 21.47 17.11
C ARG A 285 1.88 20.39 16.18
N LEU A 286 2.29 20.38 14.92
CA LEU A 286 1.91 19.39 13.93
C LEU A 286 2.39 17.99 14.33
N ALA A 287 3.62 17.86 14.85
CA ALA A 287 4.16 16.62 15.36
C ALA A 287 3.30 16.03 16.50
N LYS A 288 2.81 16.87 17.42
CA LYS A 288 1.91 16.46 18.52
C LYS A 288 0.53 16.03 18.04
N VAL A 289 0.06 16.53 16.91
CA VAL A 289 -1.18 16.10 16.27
C VAL A 289 -1.03 14.77 15.59
N ILE A 290 0.07 14.58 14.85
CA ILE A 290 0.31 13.39 14.02
C ILE A 290 0.73 12.18 14.87
N PHE A 291 1.47 12.39 15.96
CA PHE A 291 1.98 11.30 16.78
C PHE A 291 1.40 11.31 18.19
N LEU A 292 1.01 10.11 18.68
CA LEU A 292 0.58 9.86 20.06
C LEU A 292 1.80 9.47 20.90
N GLY A 293 2.18 10.35 21.84
CA GLY A 293 3.38 10.10 22.64
C GLY A 293 4.65 10.12 21.81
N LYS A 294 5.65 9.32 22.19
CA LYS A 294 6.99 9.44 21.60
C LYS A 294 7.26 8.59 20.36
N GLN A 295 6.42 7.62 19.99
CA GLN A 295 6.80 6.64 18.95
C GLN A 295 5.60 5.99 18.23
N ARG A 296 4.43 6.62 18.25
CA ARG A 296 3.25 6.01 17.65
C ARG A 296 2.48 7.03 16.82
N MET A 297 2.33 6.74 15.53
CA MET A 297 1.45 7.52 14.65
C MET A 297 -0.01 7.43 15.14
N ASN A 298 -0.70 8.57 15.13
CA ASN A 298 -2.11 8.65 15.43
C ASN A 298 -2.94 8.15 14.26
N PRO A 299 -3.62 7.01 14.36
CA PRO A 299 -4.38 6.45 13.24
C PRO A 299 -5.52 7.35 12.76
N ASP A 300 -6.00 8.29 13.62
CA ASP A 300 -7.06 9.22 13.23
C ASP A 300 -6.53 10.44 12.45
N ARG A 301 -5.22 10.52 12.21
CA ARG A 301 -4.56 11.57 11.42
C ARG A 301 -4.02 11.08 10.10
N VAL A 302 -4.10 9.79 9.85
CA VAL A 302 -3.73 9.19 8.57
C VAL A 302 -4.71 9.64 7.49
N GLY A 303 -4.19 10.04 6.32
CA GLY A 303 -5.01 10.40 5.17
C GLY A 303 -5.93 11.62 5.39
N GLN A 304 -5.57 12.54 6.29
CA GLN A 304 -6.30 13.79 6.50
C GLN A 304 -5.73 14.91 5.61
N SER A 305 -6.59 15.85 5.20
CA SER A 305 -6.15 16.96 4.35
C SER A 305 -5.22 17.94 5.10
N PRO A 306 -4.41 18.73 4.38
CA PRO A 306 -3.55 19.75 5.00
C PRO A 306 -4.33 20.73 5.90
N GLU A 307 -5.54 21.12 5.48
CA GLU A 307 -6.39 22.06 6.21
C GLU A 307 -6.83 21.47 7.56
N VAL A 308 -7.22 20.19 7.56
CA VAL A 308 -7.61 19.50 8.81
C VAL A 308 -6.42 19.39 9.75
N LEU A 309 -5.24 19.01 9.25
CA LEU A 309 -4.04 18.87 10.07
C LEU A 309 -3.58 20.20 10.64
N ALA A 310 -3.55 21.26 9.83
CA ALA A 310 -3.17 22.61 10.25
C ALA A 310 -4.16 23.17 11.29
N GLY A 311 -5.47 22.99 11.07
CA GLY A 311 -6.50 23.40 12.01
C GLY A 311 -6.37 22.72 13.38
N LEU A 312 -6.11 21.39 13.39
CA LEU A 312 -5.85 20.63 14.62
C LEU A 312 -4.55 21.08 15.32
N ALA A 313 -3.54 21.48 14.56
CA ALA A 313 -2.28 22.01 15.05
C ALA A 313 -2.33 23.52 15.35
N GLN A 314 -3.52 24.14 15.25
CA GLN A 314 -3.81 25.54 15.60
C GLN A 314 -2.94 26.55 14.81
N PHE A 315 -2.86 26.36 13.48
CA PHE A 315 -2.31 27.38 12.57
C PHE A 315 -3.11 27.43 11.26
N SER A 316 -3.00 28.56 10.56
CA SER A 316 -3.70 28.79 9.29
C SER A 316 -2.74 28.59 8.12
N ILE A 317 -3.26 28.09 7.03
CA ILE A 317 -2.52 27.88 5.78
C ILE A 317 -3.25 28.57 4.61
N PRO A 318 -2.56 28.95 3.54
CA PRO A 318 -3.17 29.51 2.35
C PRO A 318 -4.20 28.54 1.74
N PRO A 319 -5.28 29.04 1.12
CA PRO A 319 -6.19 28.21 0.34
C PRO A 319 -5.44 27.42 -0.74
N LYS A 320 -5.89 26.18 -1.04
CA LYS A 320 -5.28 25.29 -2.03
C LYS A 320 -3.89 24.77 -1.65
N THR A 321 -3.48 24.86 -0.37
CA THR A 321 -2.28 24.16 0.11
C THR A 321 -2.44 22.65 -0.11
N ARG A 322 -1.49 22.03 -0.78
CA ARG A 322 -1.50 20.59 -1.12
C ARG A 322 -0.72 19.75 -0.14
N ILE A 323 0.39 20.27 0.39
CA ILE A 323 1.26 19.60 1.35
C ILE A 323 1.77 20.58 2.40
N LEU A 324 2.06 20.07 3.59
CA LEU A 324 2.77 20.78 4.66
C LEU A 324 4.22 20.30 4.68
N VAL A 325 5.18 21.20 4.83
CA VAL A 325 6.60 20.87 4.83
C VAL A 325 7.25 21.31 6.14
N SER A 326 7.93 20.39 6.81
CA SER A 326 8.74 20.67 7.99
C SER A 326 10.21 20.59 7.63
N GLU A 327 10.96 21.66 7.92
CA GLU A 327 12.42 21.64 7.78
C GLU A 327 13.05 20.91 8.96
N GLU A 328 13.83 19.89 8.67
CA GLU A 328 14.44 19.02 9.65
C GLU A 328 15.98 18.98 9.46
N THR A 329 16.68 18.84 10.57
CA THR A 329 18.14 18.71 10.59
C THR A 329 18.60 17.37 11.18
N GLU A 330 17.71 16.67 11.86
CA GLU A 330 17.99 15.41 12.56
C GLU A 330 16.90 14.38 12.27
N ILE A 331 17.24 13.11 12.46
CA ILE A 331 16.37 11.96 12.23
C ILE A 331 16.20 11.21 13.54
N GLY A 332 14.98 10.88 13.91
CA GLY A 332 14.68 10.12 15.12
C GLY A 332 13.44 10.62 15.86
N TRP A 333 13.04 9.93 16.92
CA TRP A 333 11.83 10.24 17.68
C TRP A 333 11.85 11.57 18.44
N HIS A 334 12.99 12.21 18.58
CA HIS A 334 13.11 13.58 19.08
C HIS A 334 12.69 14.62 18.01
N ARG A 335 12.68 14.21 16.74
CA ARG A 335 12.11 14.94 15.57
C ARG A 335 11.09 14.05 14.86
N PRO A 336 9.88 13.87 15.42
CA PRO A 336 8.95 12.84 14.96
C PRO A 336 8.52 12.97 13.50
N LEU A 337 8.54 14.20 12.94
CA LEU A 337 8.22 14.43 11.53
C LEU A 337 9.26 13.84 10.56
N SER A 338 10.38 13.30 11.07
CA SER A 338 11.32 12.49 10.30
C SER A 338 10.85 11.04 10.04
N ALA A 339 9.81 10.56 10.74
CA ALA A 339 9.22 9.23 10.59
C ALA A 339 8.19 9.18 9.45
N GLU A 340 7.69 7.97 9.12
CA GLU A 340 6.53 7.81 8.25
C GLU A 340 5.30 8.47 8.86
N LYS A 341 4.53 9.20 8.04
CA LYS A 341 3.40 10.02 8.49
C LYS A 341 2.05 9.61 7.90
N LEU A 342 2.04 8.96 6.72
CA LEU A 342 0.84 8.56 5.96
C LEU A 342 -0.21 9.68 5.84
N ASN A 343 0.28 10.91 5.62
CA ASN A 343 -0.52 12.12 5.42
C ASN A 343 0.28 13.12 4.57
N PRO A 344 -0.29 14.25 4.10
CA PRO A 344 0.39 15.19 3.22
C PRO A 344 1.40 16.09 3.97
N VAL A 345 2.23 15.49 4.81
CA VAL A 345 3.32 16.18 5.53
C VAL A 345 4.66 15.61 5.09
N LEU A 346 5.58 16.48 4.66
CA LEU A 346 6.88 16.16 4.10
C LEU A 346 7.99 16.74 4.99
N ALA A 347 9.01 15.95 5.32
CA ALA A 347 10.25 16.45 5.92
C ALA A 347 11.18 16.98 4.83
N PHE A 348 11.91 18.04 5.09
CA PHE A 348 12.82 18.67 4.13
C PHE A 348 14.20 18.86 4.74
N TYR A 349 15.21 18.24 4.13
CA TYR A 349 16.60 18.24 4.55
C TYR A 349 17.48 18.88 3.47
N VAL A 350 18.49 19.65 3.90
CA VAL A 350 19.53 20.21 3.02
C VAL A 350 20.84 19.49 3.26
N ALA A 351 21.38 18.88 2.23
CA ALA A 351 22.64 18.16 2.28
C ALA A 351 23.81 19.09 1.89
N ASN A 352 24.94 18.95 2.56
CA ASN A 352 26.15 19.73 2.27
C ASN A 352 26.85 19.31 0.99
N ASP A 353 26.77 18.01 0.68
CA ASP A 353 27.34 17.34 -0.47
C ASP A 353 26.62 16.00 -0.72
N GLU A 354 26.98 15.32 -1.80
CA GLU A 354 26.39 14.03 -2.18
C GLU A 354 26.57 12.93 -1.13
N GLY A 355 27.74 12.87 -0.48
CA GLY A 355 28.01 11.91 0.59
C GLY A 355 27.06 12.10 1.76
N HIS A 356 26.87 13.35 2.19
CA HIS A 356 25.92 13.71 3.24
C HIS A 356 24.46 13.45 2.80
N ALA A 357 24.12 13.67 1.52
CA ALA A 357 22.79 13.38 1.00
C ALA A 357 22.46 11.89 1.07
N LEU A 358 23.38 11.03 0.65
CA LEU A 358 23.25 9.58 0.73
C LEU A 358 23.17 9.07 2.17
N GLU A 359 23.95 9.68 3.08
CA GLU A 359 23.88 9.35 4.51
C GLU A 359 22.50 9.69 5.10
N LEU A 360 21.99 10.90 4.84
CA LEU A 360 20.64 11.31 5.27
C LEU A 360 19.56 10.37 4.70
N ALA A 361 19.59 10.09 3.40
CA ALA A 361 18.62 9.21 2.74
C ALA A 361 18.64 7.80 3.35
N ASN A 362 19.83 7.23 3.56
CA ASN A 362 19.98 5.94 4.23
C ASN A 362 19.45 5.95 5.66
N ASN A 363 19.72 7.00 6.43
CA ASN A 363 19.28 7.10 7.82
C ASN A 363 17.75 7.27 7.90
N ILE A 364 17.14 8.04 6.97
CA ILE A 364 15.68 8.14 6.83
C ILE A 364 15.07 6.76 6.51
N ALA A 365 15.59 6.06 5.50
CA ALA A 365 15.11 4.74 5.15
C ALA A 365 15.24 3.72 6.28
N LYS A 366 16.35 3.75 7.05
CA LYS A 366 16.57 2.90 8.23
C LYS A 366 15.62 3.22 9.36
N PHE A 367 15.20 4.49 9.47
CA PHE A 367 14.28 4.92 10.49
C PHE A 367 12.84 4.58 10.11
N GLU A 368 12.39 3.39 10.49
CA GLU A 368 11.04 2.82 10.27
C GLU A 368 10.62 2.50 8.82
N GLY A 369 11.53 2.51 7.86
CA GLY A 369 11.18 2.27 6.45
C GLY A 369 12.12 1.32 5.70
N TRP A 370 12.95 0.57 6.39
CA TRP A 370 13.99 -0.25 5.77
C TRP A 370 13.42 -1.29 4.80
N GLY A 371 13.93 -1.26 3.56
CA GLY A 371 13.57 -2.22 2.51
C GLY A 371 12.28 -1.88 1.74
N HIS A 372 11.71 -0.67 1.90
CA HIS A 372 10.49 -0.28 1.19
C HIS A 372 10.83 0.37 -0.18
N SER A 373 10.97 1.70 -0.24
CA SER A 373 11.18 2.46 -1.46
C SER A 373 12.12 3.64 -1.24
N SER A 374 12.73 4.12 -2.31
CA SER A 374 13.48 5.38 -2.37
C SER A 374 13.31 6.03 -3.74
N VAL A 375 13.46 7.34 -3.82
CA VAL A 375 13.37 8.13 -5.05
C VAL A 375 14.66 8.94 -5.22
N VAL A 376 15.11 9.07 -6.48
CA VAL A 376 16.24 9.91 -6.86
C VAL A 376 15.86 10.69 -8.10
N HIS A 377 16.06 12.01 -8.04
CA HIS A 377 15.95 12.93 -9.18
C HIS A 377 17.29 13.48 -9.58
#